data_2b349ed2c803aacb3307b99844a3a861
#
_entry.id   2b349ed2c803aacb3307b99844a3a861
#
_cell.length_a   1.000
_cell.length_b   1.000
_cell.length_c   1.000
_cell.angle_alpha   90.00
_cell.angle_beta   90.00
_cell.angle_gamma   90.00
#
_symmetry.space_group_name_H-M   'P 1'
#
loop_
_entity.id
_entity.type
_entity.pdbx_description
1 polymer ?
#
loop_
_entity_poly.entity_id
_entity_poly.type
_entity_poly.pdbx_seq_one_letter_code
_entity_poly.pdbx_strand_id
1 'polypeptide(L)'
;MKTGRRSRSQVIADDVRDLERLGYAQQLFREMGGFSNFAISFSIISILTGAVLLFGYGLKLAGPVINSVGWPVVSLFTLCVAASMAELASAYPTAGGLYFWAFRLGGRTWAWITAWLNMVGQVTITAGINVAAATYLVGAATRIAGASPDAAVPLFGSATSWYFQLTVMVVLMVPQVLINVFGIRLTARLNDFSVWWHIAGCTVIVALLVFFGTHHNNLAFLFSRVTTVTPLVAASADLGGRTAPALVIADLTVPSPLFALIPGLTALYGAAPLLLVFVLGLLQAQWTYTGYDASAHVAEETVMARLNTAWGVFLSVAVSAVVGYVLLLVLTWTIPRGDVAAAANDPYPVLHIAYGNLARGLGHVVAVIIGGAMWLCGLASITSMARMWYAFARDDGMPGARLLKRVHPCLRTPVWAIVITSALAVAITVYAAAYTVVSSISTVTLYLAYVIPVYLNWRNRRRGAAST
;
A
#
# COMPACT_ATOMS: atom_id res chain seq x y z
N MET A 1 -16.02 -27.62 34.30
CA MET A 1 -14.80 -26.84 34.54
C MET A 1 -15.04 -25.37 34.17
N LYS A 2 -15.10 -24.47 35.15
CA LYS A 2 -15.17 -23.00 34.88
C LYS A 2 -13.82 -22.59 34.33
N THR A 3 -13.72 -22.37 33.02
CA THR A 3 -12.55 -21.71 32.41
C THR A 3 -12.52 -20.27 32.89
N GLY A 4 -11.78 -20.01 33.98
CA GLY A 4 -11.58 -18.67 34.50
C GLY A 4 -11.04 -17.76 33.40
N ARG A 5 -11.72 -16.68 33.09
CA ARG A 5 -11.26 -15.65 32.13
C ARG A 5 -9.91 -15.13 32.61
N ARG A 6 -8.82 -15.41 31.89
CA ARG A 6 -7.47 -14.90 32.21
C ARG A 6 -7.52 -13.36 32.29
N SER A 7 -6.88 -12.79 33.29
CA SER A 7 -6.76 -11.33 33.39
C SER A 7 -5.89 -10.78 32.24
N ARG A 8 -6.09 -9.51 31.87
CA ARG A 8 -5.25 -8.85 30.83
C ARG A 8 -3.76 -8.91 31.18
N SER A 9 -3.41 -8.77 32.46
CA SER A 9 -2.02 -8.85 32.94
C SER A 9 -1.43 -10.25 32.76
N GLN A 10 -2.20 -11.31 32.97
CA GLN A 10 -1.77 -12.68 32.74
C GLN A 10 -1.51 -12.94 31.25
N VAL A 11 -2.39 -12.46 30.37
CA VAL A 11 -2.22 -12.59 28.92
C VAL A 11 -0.98 -11.85 28.44
N ILE A 12 -0.72 -10.64 28.91
CA ILE A 12 0.49 -9.89 28.57
C ILE A 12 1.75 -10.63 29.06
N ALA A 13 1.71 -11.21 30.26
CA ALA A 13 2.85 -11.99 30.77
C ALA A 13 3.12 -13.27 29.92
N ASP A 14 2.06 -13.90 29.38
CA ASP A 14 2.22 -15.01 28.43
C ASP A 14 2.87 -14.56 27.13
N ASP A 15 2.43 -13.43 26.55
CA ASP A 15 3.02 -12.85 25.33
C ASP A 15 4.49 -12.46 25.53
N VAL A 16 4.86 -11.92 26.72
CA VAL A 16 6.25 -11.58 27.03
C VAL A 16 7.10 -12.84 27.09
N ARG A 17 6.62 -13.90 27.73
CA ARG A 17 7.33 -15.19 27.77
C ARG A 17 7.50 -15.82 26.39
N ASP A 18 6.51 -15.68 25.53
CA ASP A 18 6.60 -16.15 24.14
C ASP A 18 7.69 -15.36 23.37
N LEU A 19 7.77 -14.04 23.56
CA LEU A 19 8.80 -13.20 22.96
C LEU A 19 10.20 -13.55 23.48
N GLU A 20 10.36 -13.80 24.79
CA GLU A 20 11.60 -14.24 25.41
C GLU A 20 12.09 -15.58 24.86
N ARG A 21 11.19 -16.54 24.61
CA ARG A 21 11.50 -17.82 23.95
C ARG A 21 12.03 -17.64 22.53
N LEU A 22 11.67 -16.53 21.86
CA LEU A 22 12.17 -16.18 20.54
C LEU A 22 13.51 -15.43 20.62
N GLY A 23 14.01 -15.10 21.83
CA GLY A 23 15.29 -14.46 22.08
C GLY A 23 15.23 -12.94 22.28
N TYR A 24 14.05 -12.37 22.47
CA TYR A 24 13.86 -10.92 22.60
C TYR A 24 13.26 -10.50 23.94
N ALA A 25 13.76 -9.40 24.49
CA ALA A 25 13.14 -8.75 25.64
C ALA A 25 12.05 -7.77 25.20
N GLN A 26 10.97 -7.67 25.97
CA GLN A 26 9.89 -6.70 25.72
C GLN A 26 10.39 -5.27 25.97
N GLN A 27 10.50 -4.47 24.91
CA GLN A 27 10.96 -3.07 24.98
C GLN A 27 9.83 -2.07 24.69
N LEU A 28 8.90 -2.44 23.81
CA LEU A 28 7.77 -1.62 23.37
C LEU A 28 6.56 -1.83 24.31
N PHE A 29 5.66 -0.86 24.40
CA PHE A 29 4.42 -1.03 25.15
C PHE A 29 3.44 -1.95 24.42
N ARG A 30 2.92 -2.95 25.12
CA ARG A 30 1.90 -3.88 24.62
C ARG A 30 0.49 -3.37 24.92
N GLU A 31 -0.01 -2.51 24.03
CA GLU A 31 -1.26 -1.76 24.23
C GLU A 31 -2.35 -2.06 23.20
N MET A 32 -1.98 -2.63 22.04
CA MET A 32 -2.89 -2.86 20.95
C MET A 32 -3.72 -4.13 21.16
N GLY A 33 -5.04 -4.01 20.94
CA GLY A 33 -5.92 -5.16 20.82
C GLY A 33 -5.92 -5.76 19.41
N GLY A 34 -6.70 -6.83 19.21
CA GLY A 34 -6.81 -7.47 17.89
C GLY A 34 -7.38 -6.55 16.81
N PHE A 35 -8.38 -5.71 17.17
CA PHE A 35 -8.94 -4.75 16.24
C PHE A 35 -7.90 -3.69 15.82
N SER A 36 -7.14 -3.14 16.77
CA SER A 36 -6.10 -2.14 16.47
C SER A 36 -4.94 -2.73 15.65
N ASN A 37 -4.60 -4.01 15.86
CA ASN A 37 -3.61 -4.70 15.04
C ASN A 37 -4.11 -4.88 13.59
N PHE A 38 -5.35 -5.34 13.40
CA PHE A 38 -6.00 -5.38 12.10
C PHE A 38 -6.05 -4.00 11.44
N ALA A 39 -6.39 -2.97 12.22
CA ALA A 39 -6.57 -1.61 11.75
C ALA A 39 -5.33 -1.03 11.08
N ILE A 40 -4.12 -1.33 11.57
CA ILE A 40 -2.88 -0.85 10.95
C ILE A 40 -2.72 -1.39 9.53
N SER A 41 -2.82 -2.70 9.34
CA SER A 41 -2.71 -3.30 8.00
C SER A 41 -3.84 -2.83 7.06
N PHE A 42 -5.08 -2.80 7.55
CA PHE A 42 -6.22 -2.33 6.78
C PHE A 42 -6.07 -0.86 6.34
N SER A 43 -5.53 -0.01 7.23
CA SER A 43 -5.29 1.41 6.94
C SER A 43 -4.18 1.62 5.91
N ILE A 44 -3.17 0.73 5.82
CA ILE A 44 -2.12 0.81 4.81
C ILE A 44 -2.61 0.29 3.47
N ILE A 45 -3.34 -0.83 3.42
CA ILE A 45 -4.01 -1.29 2.19
C ILE A 45 -4.87 -0.17 1.60
N SER A 46 -5.57 0.56 2.43
CA SER A 46 -6.34 1.77 2.09
C SER A 46 -6.91 1.80 0.67
N ILE A 47 -8.06 1.18 0.50
CA ILE A 47 -8.77 1.14 -0.80
C ILE A 47 -8.95 2.56 -1.37
N LEU A 48 -9.24 3.53 -0.48
CA LEU A 48 -9.42 4.94 -0.85
C LEU A 48 -8.11 5.66 -1.18
N THR A 49 -6.95 4.99 -1.01
CA THR A 49 -5.65 5.51 -1.46
C THR A 49 -5.19 4.77 -2.71
N GLY A 50 -4.88 3.49 -2.59
CA GLY A 50 -4.25 2.72 -3.65
C GLY A 50 -5.13 2.56 -4.89
N ALA A 51 -6.34 2.06 -4.69
CA ALA A 51 -7.26 1.81 -5.80
C ALA A 51 -7.75 3.09 -6.47
N VAL A 52 -7.91 4.18 -5.70
CA VAL A 52 -8.32 5.50 -6.21
C VAL A 52 -7.25 6.15 -7.07
N LEU A 53 -5.99 6.12 -6.60
CA LEU A 53 -4.89 6.79 -7.30
C LEU A 53 -4.46 6.10 -8.58
N LEU A 54 -4.41 4.78 -8.56
CA LEU A 54 -4.07 3.98 -9.73
C LEU A 54 -5.29 3.60 -10.57
N PHE A 55 -6.49 4.15 -10.27
CA PHE A 55 -7.71 3.87 -11.02
C PHE A 55 -7.56 4.20 -12.51
N GLY A 56 -7.06 5.40 -12.83
CA GLY A 56 -6.78 5.80 -14.20
C GLY A 56 -5.72 4.94 -14.88
N TYR A 57 -4.69 4.53 -14.17
CA TYR A 57 -3.66 3.64 -14.68
C TYR A 57 -4.24 2.28 -15.11
N GLY A 58 -5.04 1.65 -14.26
CA GLY A 58 -5.72 0.41 -14.60
C GLY A 58 -6.68 0.54 -15.80
N LEU A 59 -7.47 1.62 -15.79
CA LEU A 59 -8.38 1.90 -16.92
C LEU A 59 -7.66 2.13 -18.24
N LYS A 60 -6.55 2.87 -18.26
CA LYS A 60 -5.75 3.10 -19.48
C LYS A 60 -5.30 1.81 -20.12
N LEU A 61 -4.82 0.88 -19.31
CA LEU A 61 -4.18 -0.35 -19.79
C LEU A 61 -5.18 -1.44 -20.14
N ALA A 62 -6.23 -1.62 -19.35
CA ALA A 62 -7.12 -2.76 -19.52
C ALA A 62 -8.60 -2.37 -19.73
N GLY A 63 -8.96 -1.12 -19.48
CA GLY A 63 -10.35 -0.68 -19.48
C GLY A 63 -11.13 -1.15 -18.24
N PRO A 64 -12.45 -1.08 -18.26
CA PRO A 64 -13.33 -1.47 -17.14
C PRO A 64 -13.09 -2.86 -16.56
N VAL A 65 -12.69 -3.83 -17.38
CA VAL A 65 -12.44 -5.22 -16.97
C VAL A 65 -11.35 -5.37 -15.92
N ILE A 66 -10.47 -4.36 -15.77
CA ILE A 66 -9.43 -4.40 -14.73
C ILE A 66 -10.03 -4.43 -13.32
N ASN A 67 -11.13 -3.74 -13.11
CA ASN A 67 -11.81 -3.66 -11.83
C ASN A 67 -12.75 -4.85 -11.60
N SER A 68 -13.45 -5.31 -12.63
CA SER A 68 -14.41 -6.42 -12.50
C SER A 68 -13.73 -7.81 -12.44
N VAL A 69 -12.62 -7.99 -13.17
CA VAL A 69 -11.90 -9.28 -13.22
C VAL A 69 -10.52 -9.18 -12.56
N GLY A 70 -9.76 -8.12 -12.84
CA GLY A 70 -8.41 -7.97 -12.31
C GLY A 70 -8.35 -7.89 -10.80
N TRP A 71 -9.24 -7.11 -10.17
CA TRP A 71 -9.31 -7.01 -8.71
C TRP A 71 -9.58 -8.36 -8.02
N PRO A 72 -10.62 -9.15 -8.36
CA PRO A 72 -10.83 -10.48 -7.77
C PRO A 72 -9.65 -11.43 -7.99
N VAL A 73 -9.03 -11.41 -9.16
CA VAL A 73 -7.87 -12.26 -9.45
C VAL A 73 -6.71 -11.94 -8.49
N VAL A 74 -6.32 -10.68 -8.37
CA VAL A 74 -5.25 -10.26 -7.44
C VAL A 74 -5.66 -10.54 -5.99
N SER A 75 -6.93 -10.29 -5.61
CA SER A 75 -7.45 -10.57 -4.28
C SER A 75 -7.28 -12.03 -3.88
N LEU A 76 -7.62 -12.96 -4.78
CA LEU A 76 -7.51 -14.39 -4.54
C LEU A 76 -6.06 -14.80 -4.27
N PHE A 77 -5.13 -14.39 -5.13
CA PHE A 77 -3.71 -14.69 -4.93
C PHE A 77 -3.15 -14.06 -3.66
N THR A 78 -3.51 -12.81 -3.37
CA THR A 78 -3.07 -12.12 -2.15
C THR A 78 -3.63 -12.81 -0.90
N LEU A 79 -4.89 -13.27 -0.91
CA LEU A 79 -5.47 -14.05 0.20
C LEU A 79 -4.71 -15.34 0.47
N CYS A 80 -4.28 -16.06 -0.57
CA CYS A 80 -3.47 -17.27 -0.42
C CYS A 80 -2.12 -16.97 0.26
N VAL A 81 -1.45 -15.88 -0.15
CA VAL A 81 -0.20 -15.44 0.47
C VAL A 81 -0.43 -14.97 1.90
N ALA A 82 -1.47 -14.16 2.15
CA ALA A 82 -1.84 -13.66 3.47
C ALA A 82 -2.18 -14.79 4.45
N ALA A 83 -2.87 -15.84 4.00
CA ALA A 83 -3.14 -17.03 4.82
C ALA A 83 -1.86 -17.74 5.26
N SER A 84 -0.90 -17.91 4.33
CA SER A 84 0.40 -18.50 4.66
C SER A 84 1.22 -17.60 5.60
N MET A 85 1.18 -16.27 5.41
CA MET A 85 1.83 -15.32 6.30
C MET A 85 1.16 -15.24 7.68
N ALA A 86 -0.16 -15.38 7.76
CA ALA A 86 -0.89 -15.45 9.04
C ALA A 86 -0.46 -16.65 9.88
N GLU A 87 -0.20 -17.78 9.24
CA GLU A 87 0.35 -18.95 9.92
C GLU A 87 1.75 -18.67 10.49
N LEU A 88 2.64 -18.04 9.69
CA LEU A 88 3.97 -17.65 10.15
C LEU A 88 3.92 -16.60 11.27
N ALA A 89 3.01 -15.65 11.19
CA ALA A 89 2.79 -14.65 12.23
C ALA A 89 2.32 -15.27 13.55
N SER A 90 1.48 -16.31 13.48
CA SER A 90 1.07 -17.07 14.65
C SER A 90 2.22 -17.86 15.29
N ALA A 91 3.09 -18.42 14.47
CA ALA A 91 4.25 -19.19 14.96
C ALA A 91 5.34 -18.28 15.57
N TYR A 92 5.59 -17.13 14.95
CA TYR A 92 6.70 -16.23 15.26
C TYR A 92 6.22 -14.76 15.38
N PRO A 93 5.52 -14.38 16.47
CA PRO A 93 4.95 -13.05 16.65
C PRO A 93 6.02 -12.02 17.11
N THR A 94 6.89 -11.62 16.21
CA THR A 94 7.95 -10.62 16.45
C THR A 94 7.80 -9.42 15.53
N ALA A 95 8.24 -8.23 15.94
CA ALA A 95 8.23 -7.02 15.10
C ALA A 95 9.08 -7.15 13.83
N GLY A 96 10.02 -8.09 13.81
CA GLY A 96 10.81 -8.45 12.65
C GLY A 96 9.98 -9.06 11.52
N GLY A 97 8.85 -9.71 11.84
CA GLY A 97 7.95 -10.29 10.85
C GLY A 97 8.67 -11.10 9.79
N LEU A 98 8.57 -10.64 8.53
CA LEU A 98 9.07 -11.34 7.35
C LEU A 98 10.53 -11.78 7.41
N TYR A 99 11.44 -10.88 7.82
CA TYR A 99 12.87 -11.24 7.84
C TYR A 99 13.18 -12.24 8.96
N PHE A 100 12.49 -12.16 10.10
CA PHE A 100 12.64 -13.10 11.17
C PHE A 100 12.12 -14.49 10.78
N TRP A 101 10.99 -14.55 10.08
CA TRP A 101 10.47 -15.80 9.51
C TRP A 101 11.46 -16.41 8.51
N ALA A 102 12.01 -15.57 7.60
CA ALA A 102 13.04 -16.02 6.66
C ALA A 102 14.31 -16.52 7.36
N PHE A 103 14.71 -15.89 8.50
CA PHE A 103 15.81 -16.34 9.33
C PHE A 103 15.56 -17.75 9.89
N ARG A 104 14.40 -17.95 10.50
CA ARG A 104 14.03 -19.24 11.12
C ARG A 104 13.91 -20.37 10.10
N LEU A 105 13.45 -20.07 8.90
CA LEU A 105 13.16 -21.05 7.85
C LEU A 105 14.31 -21.28 6.88
N GLY A 106 15.19 -20.29 6.68
CA GLY A 106 16.23 -20.33 5.63
C GLY A 106 17.61 -19.82 6.05
N GLY A 107 17.77 -19.29 7.28
CA GLY A 107 19.03 -18.80 7.81
C GLY A 107 19.36 -17.36 7.44
N ARG A 108 20.59 -16.92 7.76
CA ARG A 108 21.01 -15.51 7.74
C ARG A 108 20.91 -14.84 6.38
N THR A 109 21.29 -15.51 5.31
CA THR A 109 21.27 -14.94 3.95
C THR A 109 19.87 -14.59 3.51
N TRP A 110 18.91 -15.51 3.69
CA TRP A 110 17.51 -15.27 3.35
C TRP A 110 16.89 -14.17 4.22
N ALA A 111 17.23 -14.12 5.51
CA ALA A 111 16.82 -13.06 6.41
C ALA A 111 17.31 -11.69 5.93
N TRP A 112 18.58 -11.58 5.57
CA TRP A 112 19.19 -10.33 5.10
C TRP A 112 18.55 -9.82 3.80
N ILE A 113 18.38 -10.71 2.81
CA ILE A 113 17.72 -10.36 1.54
C ILE A 113 16.28 -9.89 1.80
N THR A 114 15.52 -10.65 2.61
CA THR A 114 14.12 -10.30 2.93
C THR A 114 14.05 -8.97 3.67
N ALA A 115 14.95 -8.71 4.61
CA ALA A 115 14.99 -7.46 5.35
C ALA A 115 15.21 -6.26 4.43
N TRP A 116 16.21 -6.31 3.55
CA TRP A 116 16.51 -5.21 2.62
C TRP A 116 15.38 -4.97 1.63
N LEU A 117 14.81 -6.03 1.06
CA LEU A 117 13.63 -5.91 0.18
C LEU A 117 12.45 -5.26 0.90
N ASN A 118 12.15 -5.70 2.14
CA ASN A 118 11.07 -5.12 2.94
C ASN A 118 11.37 -3.67 3.31
N MET A 119 12.59 -3.34 3.74
CA MET A 119 12.97 -1.98 4.11
C MET A 119 12.85 -0.99 2.94
N VAL A 120 13.35 -1.36 1.77
CA VAL A 120 13.21 -0.54 0.55
C VAL A 120 11.73 -0.39 0.21
N GLY A 121 10.98 -1.49 0.25
CA GLY A 121 9.54 -1.48 0.01
C GLY A 121 8.76 -0.58 0.97
N GLN A 122 9.05 -0.64 2.26
CA GLN A 122 8.39 0.18 3.30
C GLN A 122 8.70 1.67 3.14
N VAL A 123 9.93 2.05 2.79
CA VAL A 123 10.29 3.46 2.53
C VAL A 123 9.59 3.96 1.27
N THR A 124 9.64 3.20 0.19
CA THR A 124 9.03 3.60 -1.08
C THR A 124 7.50 3.62 -1.03
N ILE A 125 6.86 2.67 -0.34
CA ILE A 125 5.39 2.73 -0.18
C ILE A 125 4.97 3.92 0.68
N THR A 126 5.68 4.22 1.77
CA THR A 126 5.41 5.39 2.61
C THR A 126 5.59 6.69 1.83
N ALA A 127 6.64 6.78 1.01
CA ALA A 127 6.87 7.88 0.09
C ALA A 127 5.71 8.02 -0.92
N GLY A 128 5.33 6.93 -1.59
CA GLY A 128 4.25 6.89 -2.57
C GLY A 128 2.91 7.33 -1.98
N ILE A 129 2.53 6.81 -0.81
CA ILE A 129 1.28 7.18 -0.11
C ILE A 129 1.24 8.68 0.19
N ASN A 130 2.33 9.26 0.69
CA ASN A 130 2.34 10.67 1.11
C ASN A 130 2.44 11.64 -0.07
N VAL A 131 3.17 11.29 -1.13
CA VAL A 131 3.12 12.04 -2.41
C VAL A 131 1.71 12.02 -2.97
N ALA A 132 1.11 10.86 -3.02
CA ALA A 132 -0.25 10.67 -3.49
C ALA A 132 -1.26 11.49 -2.69
N ALA A 133 -1.16 11.48 -1.36
CA ALA A 133 -1.99 12.30 -0.49
C ALA A 133 -1.81 13.80 -0.76
N ALA A 134 -0.56 14.26 -0.91
CA ALA A 134 -0.27 15.66 -1.20
C ALA A 134 -0.85 16.09 -2.56
N THR A 135 -0.57 15.34 -3.61
CA THR A 135 -1.08 15.59 -4.97
C THR A 135 -2.61 15.61 -4.97
N TYR A 136 -3.24 14.59 -4.37
CA TYR A 136 -4.69 14.49 -4.30
C TYR A 136 -5.33 15.64 -3.53
N LEU A 137 -4.80 16.00 -2.35
CA LEU A 137 -5.34 17.07 -1.52
C LEU A 137 -5.21 18.44 -2.19
N VAL A 138 -4.11 18.69 -2.90
CA VAL A 138 -3.97 19.90 -3.73
C VAL A 138 -5.04 19.92 -4.83
N GLY A 139 -5.21 18.85 -5.57
CA GLY A 139 -6.23 18.75 -6.61
C GLY A 139 -7.67 18.83 -6.08
N ALA A 140 -7.93 18.27 -4.91
CA ALA A 140 -9.23 18.39 -4.24
C ALA A 140 -9.49 19.83 -3.79
N ALA A 141 -8.49 20.49 -3.19
CA ALA A 141 -8.59 21.87 -2.73
C ALA A 141 -8.84 22.85 -3.89
N THR A 142 -8.13 22.71 -5.01
CA THR A 142 -8.36 23.54 -6.22
C THR A 142 -9.77 23.35 -6.78
N ARG A 143 -10.27 22.11 -6.86
CA ARG A 143 -11.64 21.83 -7.30
C ARG A 143 -12.71 22.36 -6.35
N ILE A 144 -12.51 22.25 -5.03
CA ILE A 144 -13.41 22.81 -4.01
C ILE A 144 -13.46 24.33 -4.12
N ALA A 145 -12.29 24.98 -4.27
CA ALA A 145 -12.20 26.42 -4.44
C ALA A 145 -12.73 26.92 -5.81
N GLY A 146 -13.01 26.03 -6.76
CA GLY A 146 -13.39 26.39 -8.13
C GLY A 146 -12.25 27.01 -8.92
N ALA A 147 -11.00 26.76 -8.51
CA ALA A 147 -9.79 27.22 -9.17
C ALA A 147 -9.34 26.24 -10.25
N SER A 148 -8.49 26.73 -11.18
CA SER A 148 -7.81 25.87 -12.14
C SER A 148 -6.87 24.88 -11.41
N PRO A 149 -6.68 23.66 -11.94
CA PRO A 149 -5.65 22.74 -11.45
C PRO A 149 -4.24 23.37 -11.41
N ASP A 150 -3.96 24.26 -12.35
CA ASP A 150 -2.70 25.02 -12.47
C ASP A 150 -2.74 26.40 -11.79
N ALA A 151 -3.63 26.58 -10.81
CA ALA A 151 -3.76 27.84 -10.09
C ALA A 151 -2.40 28.35 -9.62
N ALA A 152 -2.16 29.65 -9.77
CA ALA A 152 -0.92 30.27 -9.35
C ALA A 152 -0.74 30.19 -7.83
N VAL A 153 0.42 29.71 -7.39
CA VAL A 153 0.81 29.65 -5.98
C VAL A 153 2.04 30.53 -5.78
N PRO A 154 1.97 31.54 -4.91
CA PRO A 154 3.12 32.39 -4.61
C PRO A 154 4.34 31.55 -4.23
N LEU A 155 5.53 31.92 -4.68
CA LEU A 155 6.82 31.25 -4.49
C LEU A 155 7.00 29.93 -5.26
N PHE A 156 5.93 29.23 -5.65
CA PHE A 156 6.00 27.90 -6.29
C PHE A 156 5.57 27.90 -7.77
N GLY A 157 5.05 29.00 -8.27
CA GLY A 157 4.56 29.14 -9.64
C GLY A 157 3.14 28.59 -9.82
N SER A 158 2.92 27.30 -9.63
CA SER A 158 1.60 26.68 -9.77
C SER A 158 1.32 25.62 -8.72
N ALA A 159 0.04 25.26 -8.54
CA ALA A 159 -0.41 24.18 -7.66
C ALA A 159 0.09 22.80 -8.11
N THR A 160 0.36 22.60 -9.40
CA THR A 160 0.94 21.38 -9.97
C THR A 160 2.47 21.33 -9.87
N SER A 161 3.12 22.41 -9.41
CA SER A 161 4.56 22.42 -9.21
C SER A 161 5.02 21.32 -8.26
N TRP A 162 6.04 20.58 -8.67
CA TRP A 162 6.61 19.52 -7.86
C TRP A 162 7.08 20.00 -6.48
N TYR A 163 7.72 21.16 -6.43
CA TYR A 163 8.19 21.74 -5.17
C TYR A 163 7.06 22.12 -4.22
N PHE A 164 5.91 22.57 -4.75
CA PHE A 164 4.74 22.83 -3.95
C PHE A 164 4.15 21.54 -3.38
N GLN A 165 3.97 20.51 -4.22
CA GLN A 165 3.46 19.22 -3.79
C GLN A 165 4.39 18.54 -2.77
N LEU A 166 5.70 18.63 -2.95
CA LEU A 166 6.68 18.15 -1.98
C LEU A 166 6.57 18.87 -0.64
N THR A 167 6.37 20.20 -0.68
CA THR A 167 6.15 20.99 0.54
C THR A 167 4.88 20.56 1.25
N VAL A 168 3.78 20.38 0.54
CA VAL A 168 2.52 19.86 1.09
C VAL A 168 2.72 18.47 1.69
N MET A 169 3.44 17.58 1.01
CA MET A 169 3.79 16.25 1.52
C MET A 169 4.51 16.34 2.88
N VAL A 170 5.52 17.18 3.00
CA VAL A 170 6.28 17.36 4.25
C VAL A 170 5.36 17.89 5.36
N VAL A 171 4.52 18.90 5.05
CA VAL A 171 3.55 19.46 6.00
C VAL A 171 2.55 18.39 6.49
N LEU A 172 2.09 17.50 5.61
CA LEU A 172 1.20 16.39 5.98
C LEU A 172 1.90 15.31 6.81
N MET A 173 3.20 15.07 6.55
CA MET A 173 3.98 14.04 7.25
C MET A 173 4.39 14.48 8.67
N VAL A 174 4.63 15.77 8.91
CA VAL A 174 5.05 16.25 10.23
C VAL A 174 4.10 15.78 11.36
N PRO A 175 2.77 16.03 11.31
CA PRO A 175 1.87 15.52 12.34
C PRO A 175 1.84 13.99 12.41
N GLN A 176 1.96 13.27 11.28
CA GLN A 176 2.02 11.81 11.28
C GLN A 176 3.27 11.30 12.04
N VAL A 177 4.43 11.93 11.82
CA VAL A 177 5.68 11.61 12.54
C VAL A 177 5.54 11.90 14.02
N LEU A 178 5.04 13.08 14.40
CA LEU A 178 4.83 13.47 15.79
C LEU A 178 3.91 12.49 16.52
N ILE A 179 2.77 12.12 15.93
CA ILE A 179 1.84 11.15 16.50
C ILE A 179 2.54 9.80 16.74
N ASN A 180 3.34 9.34 15.78
CA ASN A 180 4.11 8.10 15.92
C ASN A 180 5.18 8.18 17.01
N VAL A 181 5.79 9.34 17.22
CA VAL A 181 6.77 9.59 18.30
C VAL A 181 6.10 9.60 19.67
N PHE A 182 4.95 10.26 19.81
CA PHE A 182 4.25 10.39 21.11
C PHE A 182 3.66 9.09 21.65
N GLY A 183 3.58 8.06 20.84
CA GLY A 183 3.35 6.71 21.33
C GLY A 183 2.20 5.95 20.69
N ILE A 184 2.26 4.64 20.87
CA ILE A 184 1.40 3.67 20.21
C ILE A 184 -0.08 3.81 20.58
N ARG A 185 -0.42 4.33 21.76
CA ARG A 185 -1.83 4.46 22.16
C ARG A 185 -2.62 5.41 21.26
N LEU A 186 -2.03 6.59 20.96
CA LEU A 186 -2.67 7.57 20.08
C LEU A 186 -2.72 7.04 18.64
N THR A 187 -1.61 6.47 18.19
CA THR A 187 -1.52 5.86 16.87
C THR A 187 -2.54 4.74 16.69
N ALA A 188 -2.71 3.85 17.68
CA ALA A 188 -3.69 2.77 17.64
C ALA A 188 -5.13 3.32 17.54
N ARG A 189 -5.51 4.32 18.37
CA ARG A 189 -6.84 4.94 18.32
C ARG A 189 -7.13 5.60 16.97
N LEU A 190 -6.15 6.26 16.38
CA LEU A 190 -6.32 6.88 15.06
C LEU A 190 -6.40 5.83 13.95
N ASN A 191 -5.71 4.70 14.07
CA ASN A 191 -5.87 3.59 13.14
C ASN A 191 -7.23 2.89 13.32
N ASP A 192 -7.72 2.73 14.56
CA ASP A 192 -9.08 2.24 14.83
C ASP A 192 -10.13 3.15 14.17
N PHE A 193 -9.98 4.47 14.31
CA PHE A 193 -10.81 5.46 13.64
C PHE A 193 -10.68 5.35 12.11
N SER A 194 -9.48 5.12 11.59
CA SER A 194 -9.21 4.95 10.15
C SER A 194 -10.04 3.81 9.54
N VAL A 195 -10.21 2.68 10.24
CA VAL A 195 -11.05 1.58 9.74
C VAL A 195 -12.49 2.07 9.52
N TRP A 196 -13.06 2.73 10.52
CA TRP A 196 -14.42 3.26 10.42
C TRP A 196 -14.53 4.33 9.33
N TRP A 197 -13.53 5.21 9.21
CA TRP A 197 -13.48 6.22 8.16
C TRP A 197 -13.47 5.60 6.77
N HIS A 198 -12.67 4.54 6.56
CA HIS A 198 -12.60 3.84 5.27
C HIS A 198 -13.90 3.10 4.95
N ILE A 199 -14.43 2.32 5.88
CA ILE A 199 -15.65 1.53 5.64
C ILE A 199 -16.85 2.46 5.45
N ALA A 200 -17.04 3.42 6.33
CA ALA A 200 -18.11 4.40 6.20
C ALA A 200 -17.93 5.26 4.94
N GLY A 201 -16.69 5.71 4.67
CA GLY A 201 -16.38 6.50 3.48
C GLY A 201 -16.67 5.74 2.18
N CYS A 202 -16.23 4.49 2.06
CA CYS A 202 -16.57 3.66 0.90
C CYS A 202 -18.08 3.49 0.77
N THR A 203 -18.77 3.20 1.88
CA THR A 203 -20.24 3.04 1.87
C THR A 203 -20.95 4.33 1.42
N VAL A 204 -20.51 5.47 1.93
CA VAL A 204 -21.08 6.78 1.54
C VAL A 204 -20.80 7.06 0.06
N ILE A 205 -19.57 6.86 -0.43
CA ILE A 205 -19.25 7.08 -1.84
C ILE A 205 -20.10 6.19 -2.75
N VAL A 206 -20.21 4.90 -2.41
CA VAL A 206 -21.05 3.94 -3.14
C VAL A 206 -22.51 4.39 -3.13
N ALA A 207 -23.05 4.73 -1.97
CA ALA A 207 -24.44 5.19 -1.85
C ALA A 207 -24.70 6.48 -2.63
N LEU A 208 -23.79 7.46 -2.56
CA LEU A 208 -23.91 8.70 -3.31
C LEU A 208 -23.94 8.43 -4.82
N LEU A 209 -23.03 7.62 -5.34
CA LEU A 209 -22.96 7.32 -6.76
C LEU A 209 -24.13 6.47 -7.25
N VAL A 210 -24.61 5.51 -6.46
CA VAL A 210 -25.74 4.64 -6.83
C VAL A 210 -27.07 5.39 -6.81
N PHE A 211 -27.32 6.18 -5.75
CA PHE A 211 -28.64 6.80 -5.54
C PHE A 211 -28.75 8.24 -6.08
N PHE A 212 -27.64 8.97 -6.16
CA PHE A 212 -27.63 10.37 -6.60
C PHE A 212 -26.80 10.58 -7.87
N GLY A 213 -26.16 9.54 -8.39
CA GLY A 213 -25.43 9.60 -9.64
C GLY A 213 -26.36 9.80 -10.84
N THR A 214 -25.96 10.67 -11.77
CA THR A 214 -26.73 10.98 -12.99
C THR A 214 -26.44 10.03 -14.14
N HIS A 215 -25.33 9.32 -14.11
CA HIS A 215 -24.88 8.42 -15.16
C HIS A 215 -24.61 7.02 -14.62
N HIS A 216 -25.27 6.03 -15.20
CA HIS A 216 -25.07 4.62 -14.91
C HIS A 216 -24.95 3.88 -16.25
N ASN A 217 -23.81 3.24 -16.47
CA ASN A 217 -23.59 2.43 -17.67
C ASN A 217 -24.32 1.09 -17.56
N ASN A 218 -24.47 0.36 -18.67
CA ASN A 218 -25.00 -1.00 -18.60
C ASN A 218 -24.00 -1.94 -17.88
N LEU A 219 -24.49 -3.04 -17.34
CA LEU A 219 -23.65 -3.98 -16.60
C LEU A 219 -22.60 -4.67 -17.47
N ALA A 220 -22.85 -4.82 -18.79
CA ALA A 220 -21.87 -5.37 -19.72
C ALA A 220 -20.64 -4.46 -19.86
N PHE A 221 -20.81 -3.15 -19.64
CA PHE A 221 -19.71 -2.19 -19.64
C PHE A 221 -18.59 -2.54 -18.63
N LEU A 222 -18.97 -3.10 -17.48
CA LEU A 222 -18.00 -3.51 -16.45
C LEU A 222 -16.99 -4.56 -16.95
N PHE A 223 -17.37 -5.33 -17.96
CA PHE A 223 -16.55 -6.37 -18.57
C PHE A 223 -15.96 -5.97 -19.92
N SER A 224 -16.13 -4.72 -20.30
CA SER A 224 -15.59 -4.20 -21.57
C SER A 224 -14.07 -4.00 -21.48
N ARG A 225 -13.40 -4.20 -22.63
CA ARG A 225 -11.95 -4.04 -22.79
C ARG A 225 -11.62 -2.77 -23.58
N VAL A 226 -12.29 -1.68 -23.29
CA VAL A 226 -12.04 -0.40 -23.96
C VAL A 226 -10.70 0.12 -23.45
N THR A 227 -9.65 -0.12 -24.19
CA THR A 227 -8.31 0.40 -23.88
C THR A 227 -8.11 1.72 -24.62
N THR A 228 -7.55 2.71 -23.93
CA THR A 228 -7.16 3.99 -24.54
C THR A 228 -5.74 3.94 -25.10
N VAL A 229 -5.07 2.82 -24.90
CA VAL A 229 -3.69 2.58 -25.31
C VAL A 229 -3.67 1.52 -26.40
N THR A 230 -3.25 1.90 -27.59
CA THR A 230 -2.75 0.98 -28.58
C THR A 230 -1.33 0.62 -28.18
N PRO A 231 -1.04 -0.64 -27.81
CA PRO A 231 0.33 -1.03 -27.52
C PRO A 231 1.14 -0.96 -28.81
N LEU A 232 1.99 0.04 -28.93
CA LEU A 232 2.95 0.17 -30.01
C LEU A 232 4.28 -0.41 -29.54
N VAL A 233 4.67 -1.55 -30.14
CA VAL A 233 6.08 -1.93 -30.16
C VAL A 233 6.73 -1.04 -31.20
N ALA A 234 7.27 0.10 -30.79
CA ALA A 234 8.14 0.85 -31.65
C ALA A 234 9.40 0.01 -31.88
N ALA A 235 9.65 -0.39 -33.12
CA ALA A 235 10.86 -1.12 -33.50
C ALA A 235 12.13 -0.34 -33.14
N SER A 236 12.02 0.96 -32.89
CA SER A 236 13.08 1.84 -32.42
C SER A 236 12.49 3.09 -31.79
N ALA A 237 12.80 3.37 -30.51
CA ALA A 237 12.62 4.68 -29.91
C ALA A 237 13.99 5.37 -29.82
N ASP A 238 14.04 6.65 -30.15
CA ASP A 238 15.25 7.45 -29.95
C ASP A 238 15.40 7.75 -28.45
N LEU A 239 16.40 7.16 -27.84
CA LEU A 239 16.78 7.33 -26.45
C LEU A 239 18.06 8.19 -26.36
N GLY A 240 18.00 9.42 -26.86
CA GLY A 240 19.17 10.32 -26.84
C GLY A 240 20.27 9.90 -27.79
N GLY A 241 19.93 9.58 -29.06
CA GLY A 241 20.86 9.20 -30.12
C GLY A 241 21.18 7.72 -30.21
N ARG A 242 20.50 6.84 -29.45
CA ARG A 242 20.57 5.38 -29.57
C ARG A 242 19.19 4.80 -29.87
N THR A 243 19.06 4.12 -30.99
CA THR A 243 17.85 3.37 -31.31
C THR A 243 17.85 2.03 -30.57
N ALA A 244 16.91 1.82 -29.67
CA ALA A 244 16.69 0.56 -28.99
C ALA A 244 15.20 0.16 -29.08
N PRO A 245 14.88 -1.14 -29.13
CA PRO A 245 13.50 -1.57 -29.02
C PRO A 245 12.93 -1.07 -27.69
N ALA A 246 11.84 -0.32 -27.74
CA ALA A 246 11.18 0.23 -26.59
C ALA A 246 9.72 -0.18 -26.58
N LEU A 247 9.20 -0.47 -25.39
CA LEU A 247 7.78 -0.63 -25.14
C LEU A 247 7.18 0.75 -24.91
N VAL A 248 6.41 1.26 -25.87
CA VAL A 248 5.66 2.50 -25.72
C VAL A 248 4.25 2.14 -25.27
N ILE A 249 3.94 2.39 -24.00
CA ILE A 249 2.59 2.23 -23.43
C ILE A 249 2.15 3.62 -23.01
N ALA A 250 1.26 4.22 -23.77
CA ALA A 250 0.86 5.62 -23.58
C ALA A 250 2.10 6.56 -23.59
N ASP A 251 2.26 7.38 -22.58
CA ASP A 251 3.41 8.28 -22.45
C ASP A 251 4.62 7.62 -21.76
N LEU A 252 4.53 6.33 -21.42
CA LEU A 252 5.61 5.57 -20.82
C LEU A 252 6.44 4.89 -21.92
N THR A 253 7.56 5.51 -22.28
CA THR A 253 8.60 4.84 -23.05
C THR A 253 9.49 4.09 -22.06
N VAL A 254 9.34 2.77 -21.99
CA VAL A 254 10.20 1.93 -21.15
C VAL A 254 11.37 1.48 -22.02
N PRO A 255 12.58 2.06 -21.85
CA PRO A 255 13.78 1.52 -22.47
C PRO A 255 13.97 0.13 -21.87
N SER A 256 13.92 -0.89 -22.69
CA SER A 256 13.99 -2.23 -22.18
C SER A 256 15.27 -2.94 -22.65
N PRO A 257 16.35 -2.86 -21.85
CA PRO A 257 17.43 -3.83 -21.99
C PRO A 257 16.93 -5.28 -21.84
N LEU A 258 15.78 -5.50 -21.20
CA LEU A 258 15.13 -6.80 -21.07
C LEU A 258 14.63 -7.35 -22.41
N PHE A 259 14.17 -6.53 -23.35
CA PHE A 259 13.81 -6.98 -24.69
C PHE A 259 15.02 -7.44 -25.51
N ALA A 260 16.19 -6.85 -25.26
CA ALA A 260 17.45 -7.29 -25.87
C ALA A 260 18.01 -8.55 -25.20
N LEU A 261 17.75 -8.74 -23.89
CA LEU A 261 18.23 -9.88 -23.10
C LEU A 261 17.35 -11.13 -23.22
N ILE A 262 16.06 -10.98 -23.54
CA ILE A 262 15.10 -12.09 -23.67
C ILE A 262 14.46 -12.04 -25.06
N PRO A 263 15.08 -12.68 -26.08
CA PRO A 263 14.62 -12.60 -27.47
C PRO A 263 13.17 -13.06 -27.73
N GLY A 264 12.61 -13.91 -26.84
CA GLY A 264 11.23 -14.37 -26.93
C GLY A 264 10.18 -13.37 -26.41
N LEU A 265 10.59 -12.32 -25.68
CA LEU A 265 9.65 -11.39 -25.05
C LEU A 265 8.94 -10.50 -26.08
N THR A 266 9.63 -10.08 -27.13
CA THR A 266 9.06 -9.34 -28.27
C THR A 266 8.06 -10.17 -29.06
N ALA A 267 8.35 -11.47 -29.24
CA ALA A 267 7.45 -12.41 -29.90
C ALA A 267 6.19 -12.68 -29.05
N LEU A 268 6.36 -12.87 -27.73
CA LEU A 268 5.25 -13.04 -26.79
C LEU A 268 4.35 -11.79 -26.74
N TYR A 269 4.94 -10.61 -26.77
CA TYR A 269 4.23 -9.33 -26.79
C TYR A 269 3.43 -9.17 -28.09
N GLY A 270 4.02 -9.49 -29.24
CA GLY A 270 3.35 -9.46 -30.54
C GLY A 270 2.19 -10.46 -30.64
N ALA A 271 2.30 -11.62 -29.96
CA ALA A 271 1.28 -12.66 -29.97
C ALA A 271 0.10 -12.39 -29.01
N ALA A 272 0.32 -11.71 -27.88
CA ALA A 272 -0.70 -11.48 -26.86
C ALA A 272 -0.62 -10.08 -26.21
N PRO A 273 -0.66 -8.98 -26.98
CA PRO A 273 -0.44 -7.65 -26.47
C PRO A 273 -1.50 -7.24 -25.43
N LEU A 274 -2.75 -7.64 -25.61
CA LEU A 274 -3.84 -7.33 -24.69
C LEU A 274 -3.70 -8.03 -23.33
N LEU A 275 -3.19 -9.24 -23.30
CA LEU A 275 -2.94 -9.97 -22.06
C LEU A 275 -1.80 -9.31 -21.25
N LEU A 276 -0.72 -8.92 -21.92
CA LEU A 276 0.39 -8.25 -21.26
C LEU A 276 -0.04 -6.89 -20.68
N VAL A 277 -0.78 -6.11 -21.44
CA VAL A 277 -1.31 -4.80 -21.00
C VAL A 277 -2.27 -4.98 -19.82
N PHE A 278 -3.11 -6.03 -19.84
CA PHE A 278 -3.96 -6.38 -18.70
C PHE A 278 -3.12 -6.72 -17.46
N VAL A 279 -2.08 -7.55 -17.60
CA VAL A 279 -1.19 -7.92 -16.49
C VAL A 279 -0.48 -6.71 -15.91
N LEU A 280 -0.03 -5.76 -16.75
CA LEU A 280 0.54 -4.49 -16.28
C LEU A 280 -0.52 -3.65 -15.54
N GLY A 281 -1.76 -3.64 -16.00
CA GLY A 281 -2.88 -2.96 -15.34
C GLY A 281 -3.18 -3.49 -13.94
N LEU A 282 -2.86 -4.76 -13.65
CA LEU A 282 -3.01 -5.36 -12.31
C LEU A 282 -2.18 -4.64 -11.23
N LEU A 283 -1.19 -3.80 -11.61
CA LEU A 283 -0.44 -2.98 -10.65
C LEU A 283 -1.37 -2.14 -9.76
N GLN A 284 -2.50 -1.69 -10.26
CA GLN A 284 -3.52 -0.98 -9.47
C GLN A 284 -3.94 -1.80 -8.24
N ALA A 285 -4.32 -3.04 -8.43
CA ALA A 285 -4.72 -3.92 -7.33
C ALA A 285 -3.51 -4.39 -6.51
N GLN A 286 -2.41 -4.75 -7.16
CA GLN A 286 -1.20 -5.22 -6.50
C GLN A 286 -0.63 -4.18 -5.55
N TRP A 287 -0.49 -2.92 -5.98
CA TRP A 287 -0.01 -1.85 -5.12
C TRP A 287 -0.96 -1.58 -3.96
N THR A 288 -2.27 -1.60 -4.23
CA THR A 288 -3.28 -1.39 -3.18
C THR A 288 -3.17 -2.42 -2.07
N TYR A 289 -2.91 -3.68 -2.40
CA TYR A 289 -2.77 -4.75 -1.40
C TYR A 289 -1.43 -4.75 -0.67
N THR A 290 -0.48 -3.88 -0.95
CA THR A 290 0.77 -3.83 -0.19
C THR A 290 0.53 -3.35 1.25
N GLY A 291 1.32 -3.83 2.21
CA GLY A 291 1.29 -3.39 3.60
C GLY A 291 0.42 -4.23 4.55
N TYR A 292 -0.15 -5.37 4.12
CA TYR A 292 -0.86 -6.28 5.04
C TYR A 292 0.07 -6.98 6.05
N ASP A 293 1.38 -6.95 5.83
CA ASP A 293 2.43 -7.38 6.75
C ASP A 293 2.60 -6.45 7.97
N ALA A 294 2.03 -5.26 7.94
CA ALA A 294 2.14 -4.27 9.01
C ALA A 294 1.65 -4.80 10.37
N SER A 295 0.62 -5.64 10.38
CA SER A 295 0.15 -6.35 11.57
C SER A 295 1.28 -7.16 12.24
N ALA A 296 2.18 -7.76 11.46
CA ALA A 296 3.33 -8.47 11.98
C ALA A 296 4.38 -7.51 12.58
N HIS A 297 4.60 -6.35 11.96
CA HIS A 297 5.58 -5.37 12.47
C HIS A 297 5.19 -4.75 13.81
N VAL A 298 3.92 -4.77 14.19
CA VAL A 298 3.42 -4.33 15.51
C VAL A 298 3.11 -5.48 16.47
N ALA A 299 3.55 -6.70 16.19
CA ALA A 299 3.26 -7.88 17.01
C ALA A 299 3.72 -7.73 18.47
N GLU A 300 4.86 -7.07 18.71
CA GLU A 300 5.39 -6.83 20.06
C GLU A 300 4.61 -5.77 20.85
N GLU A 301 3.79 -4.97 20.17
CA GLU A 301 2.88 -3.98 20.77
C GLU A 301 1.44 -4.54 20.90
N THR A 302 1.19 -5.76 20.42
CA THR A 302 -0.14 -6.40 20.36
C THR A 302 -0.33 -7.42 21.47
N VAL A 303 -1.46 -7.36 22.17
CA VAL A 303 -1.90 -8.35 23.17
C VAL A 303 -2.46 -9.57 22.46
N MET A 304 -2.21 -10.79 22.97
CA MET A 304 -2.48 -12.05 22.28
C MET A 304 -1.86 -12.11 20.88
N ALA A 305 -0.58 -11.75 20.80
CA ALA A 305 0.11 -11.49 19.55
C ALA A 305 0.00 -12.64 18.54
N ARG A 306 0.12 -13.91 18.99
CA ARG A 306 -0.01 -15.09 18.10
C ARG A 306 -1.35 -15.13 17.35
N LEU A 307 -2.44 -14.82 18.03
CA LEU A 307 -3.78 -14.87 17.44
C LEU A 307 -4.11 -13.60 16.67
N ASN A 308 -3.89 -12.45 17.33
CA ASN A 308 -4.34 -11.16 16.80
C ASN A 308 -3.53 -10.71 15.59
N THR A 309 -2.23 -10.99 15.55
CA THR A 309 -1.38 -10.68 14.40
C THR A 309 -1.75 -11.55 13.19
N ALA A 310 -1.99 -12.83 13.40
CA ALA A 310 -2.42 -13.73 12.32
C ALA A 310 -3.74 -13.27 11.68
N TRP A 311 -4.74 -12.98 12.51
CA TRP A 311 -6.02 -12.46 12.03
C TRP A 311 -5.89 -11.06 11.43
N GLY A 312 -5.01 -10.20 11.97
CA GLY A 312 -4.75 -8.87 11.44
C GLY A 312 -4.25 -8.91 9.99
N VAL A 313 -3.28 -9.78 9.71
CA VAL A 313 -2.75 -10.01 8.35
C VAL A 313 -3.84 -10.51 7.41
N PHE A 314 -4.57 -11.55 7.78
CA PHE A 314 -5.55 -12.19 6.90
C PHE A 314 -6.81 -11.32 6.68
N LEU A 315 -7.40 -10.81 7.76
CA LEU A 315 -8.65 -10.04 7.68
C LEU A 315 -8.46 -8.70 6.98
N SER A 316 -7.29 -8.06 7.08
CA SER A 316 -7.04 -6.81 6.37
C SER A 316 -7.15 -6.99 4.86
N VAL A 317 -6.66 -8.11 4.32
CA VAL A 317 -6.80 -8.45 2.91
C VAL A 317 -8.25 -8.86 2.58
N ALA A 318 -8.86 -9.73 3.40
CA ALA A 318 -10.20 -10.25 3.13
C ALA A 318 -11.28 -9.16 3.12
N VAL A 319 -11.25 -8.26 4.10
CA VAL A 319 -12.20 -7.13 4.18
C VAL A 319 -11.96 -6.15 3.02
N SER A 320 -10.69 -5.84 2.73
CA SER A 320 -10.34 -4.95 1.62
C SER A 320 -10.73 -5.53 0.27
N ALA A 321 -10.66 -6.86 0.10
CA ALA A 321 -11.08 -7.54 -1.14
C ALA A 321 -12.56 -7.27 -1.43
N VAL A 322 -13.42 -7.42 -0.43
CA VAL A 322 -14.87 -7.25 -0.60
C VAL A 322 -15.24 -5.78 -0.74
N VAL A 323 -14.81 -4.94 0.22
CA VAL A 323 -15.17 -3.51 0.23
C VAL A 323 -14.60 -2.78 -1.00
N GLY A 324 -13.35 -3.11 -1.37
CA GLY A 324 -12.69 -2.55 -2.56
C GLY A 324 -13.38 -2.97 -3.86
N TYR A 325 -13.80 -4.22 -3.95
CA TYR A 325 -14.51 -4.70 -5.13
C TYR A 325 -15.81 -3.95 -5.37
N VAL A 326 -16.63 -3.78 -4.33
CA VAL A 326 -17.89 -3.04 -4.42
C VAL A 326 -17.64 -1.58 -4.85
N LEU A 327 -16.67 -0.92 -4.21
CA LEU A 327 -16.32 0.47 -4.56
C LEU A 327 -15.86 0.59 -6.01
N LEU A 328 -14.94 -0.26 -6.45
CA LEU A 328 -14.37 -0.22 -7.80
C LEU A 328 -15.41 -0.54 -8.89
N LEU A 329 -16.31 -1.49 -8.62
CA LEU A 329 -17.42 -1.77 -9.54
C LEU A 329 -18.34 -0.56 -9.69
N VAL A 330 -18.72 0.10 -8.58
CA VAL A 330 -19.60 1.27 -8.64
C VAL A 330 -18.91 2.45 -9.32
N LEU A 331 -17.64 2.73 -8.99
CA LEU A 331 -16.86 3.77 -9.67
C LEU A 331 -16.78 3.52 -11.18
N THR A 332 -16.54 2.28 -11.59
CA THR A 332 -16.47 1.91 -13.00
C THR A 332 -17.84 2.01 -13.68
N TRP A 333 -18.88 1.53 -13.02
CA TRP A 333 -20.25 1.56 -13.51
C TRP A 333 -20.76 2.99 -13.73
N THR A 334 -20.28 3.93 -12.93
CA THR A 334 -20.69 5.35 -12.95
C THR A 334 -19.73 6.26 -13.73
N ILE A 335 -18.84 5.72 -14.57
CA ILE A 335 -18.02 6.56 -15.47
C ILE A 335 -18.94 7.39 -16.36
N PRO A 336 -18.85 8.74 -16.33
CA PRO A 336 -19.75 9.61 -17.07
C PRO A 336 -19.77 9.28 -18.56
N ARG A 337 -20.96 9.03 -19.12
CA ARG A 337 -21.20 8.68 -20.53
C ARG A 337 -20.41 7.47 -21.06
N GLY A 338 -19.82 6.66 -20.17
CA GLY A 338 -18.93 5.55 -20.55
C GLY A 338 -17.60 6.01 -21.17
N ASP A 339 -17.23 7.27 -21.02
CA ASP A 339 -15.99 7.83 -21.57
C ASP A 339 -14.80 7.42 -20.69
N VAL A 340 -14.29 6.20 -20.99
CA VAL A 340 -13.12 5.64 -20.33
C VAL A 340 -11.88 6.51 -20.55
N ALA A 341 -11.74 7.12 -21.72
CA ALA A 341 -10.56 7.92 -22.05
C ALA A 341 -10.51 9.21 -21.22
N ALA A 342 -11.63 9.93 -21.09
CA ALA A 342 -11.70 11.12 -20.25
C ALA A 342 -11.44 10.79 -18.78
N ALA A 343 -12.05 9.70 -18.26
CA ALA A 343 -11.82 9.28 -16.87
C ALA A 343 -10.39 8.83 -16.61
N ALA A 344 -9.78 8.07 -17.53
CA ALA A 344 -8.43 7.53 -17.39
C ALA A 344 -7.34 8.60 -17.52
N ASN A 345 -7.55 9.64 -18.29
CA ASN A 345 -6.57 10.71 -18.53
C ASN A 345 -6.69 11.89 -17.55
N ASP A 346 -7.76 11.97 -16.77
CA ASP A 346 -7.86 12.99 -15.70
C ASP A 346 -6.78 12.70 -14.63
N PRO A 347 -6.06 13.72 -14.14
CA PRO A 347 -5.11 13.55 -13.04
C PRO A 347 -5.73 12.98 -11.76
N TYR A 348 -7.05 13.14 -11.60
CA TYR A 348 -7.82 12.68 -10.44
C TYR A 348 -9.07 11.91 -10.90
N PRO A 349 -8.93 10.69 -11.43
CA PRO A 349 -10.01 9.97 -12.12
C PRO A 349 -11.26 9.80 -11.28
N VAL A 350 -11.12 9.48 -10.01
CA VAL A 350 -12.28 9.29 -9.10
C VAL A 350 -12.99 10.61 -8.80
N LEU A 351 -12.26 11.73 -8.71
CA LEU A 351 -12.88 13.05 -8.61
C LEU A 351 -13.60 13.43 -9.91
N HIS A 352 -13.01 13.11 -11.06
CA HIS A 352 -13.69 13.30 -12.36
C HIS A 352 -15.05 12.58 -12.38
N ILE A 353 -15.08 11.32 -11.96
CA ILE A 353 -16.31 10.54 -11.87
C ILE A 353 -17.29 11.17 -10.87
N ALA A 354 -16.83 11.54 -9.68
CA ALA A 354 -17.68 12.11 -8.65
C ALA A 354 -18.30 13.45 -9.08
N TYR A 355 -17.51 14.39 -9.59
CA TYR A 355 -18.01 15.69 -10.03
C TYR A 355 -18.80 15.62 -11.36
N GLY A 356 -18.54 14.62 -12.19
CA GLY A 356 -19.31 14.36 -13.42
C GLY A 356 -20.69 13.74 -13.16
N ASN A 357 -20.90 13.12 -11.98
CA ASN A 357 -22.14 12.42 -11.64
C ASN A 357 -22.95 13.08 -10.53
N LEU A 358 -22.31 13.77 -9.61
CA LEU A 358 -22.94 14.27 -8.40
C LEU A 358 -23.07 15.79 -8.44
N ALA A 359 -24.06 16.32 -7.71
CA ALA A 359 -24.10 17.74 -7.40
C ALA A 359 -22.78 18.18 -6.74
N ARG A 360 -22.32 19.41 -7.04
CA ARG A 360 -20.99 19.92 -6.64
C ARG A 360 -20.67 19.70 -5.16
N GLY A 361 -21.64 19.96 -4.27
CA GLY A 361 -21.46 19.77 -2.82
C GLY A 361 -21.21 18.31 -2.42
N LEU A 362 -21.87 17.35 -3.09
CA LEU A 362 -21.66 15.91 -2.84
C LEU A 362 -20.30 15.46 -3.38
N GLY A 363 -19.82 16.04 -4.49
CA GLY A 363 -18.48 15.83 -4.99
C GLY A 363 -17.41 16.29 -3.98
N HIS A 364 -17.66 17.40 -3.26
CA HIS A 364 -16.76 17.86 -2.19
C HIS A 364 -16.71 16.86 -1.03
N VAL A 365 -17.85 16.24 -0.66
CA VAL A 365 -17.88 15.20 0.39
C VAL A 365 -16.99 14.01 -0.02
N VAL A 366 -17.09 13.54 -1.26
CA VAL A 366 -16.23 12.47 -1.78
C VAL A 366 -14.74 12.86 -1.68
N ALA A 367 -14.41 14.09 -2.10
CA ALA A 367 -13.04 14.59 -2.05
C ALA A 367 -12.45 14.60 -0.63
N VAL A 368 -13.23 15.04 0.36
CA VAL A 368 -12.81 15.07 1.77
C VAL A 368 -12.66 13.67 2.36
N ILE A 369 -13.58 12.75 2.06
CA ILE A 369 -13.51 11.36 2.52
C ILE A 369 -12.21 10.69 2.04
N ILE A 370 -11.90 10.82 0.75
CA ILE A 370 -10.70 10.23 0.16
C ILE A 370 -9.44 10.88 0.74
N GLY A 371 -9.37 12.21 0.81
CA GLY A 371 -8.21 12.92 1.36
C GLY A 371 -7.92 12.55 2.82
N GLY A 372 -8.94 12.43 3.65
CA GLY A 372 -8.81 11.96 5.03
C GLY A 372 -8.29 10.52 5.13
N ALA A 373 -8.78 9.63 4.27
CA ALA A 373 -8.31 8.25 4.20
C ALA A 373 -6.83 8.15 3.81
N MET A 374 -6.39 8.95 2.84
CA MET A 374 -4.99 9.01 2.40
C MET A 374 -4.05 9.47 3.52
N TRP A 375 -4.45 10.47 4.29
CA TRP A 375 -3.64 10.94 5.41
C TRP A 375 -3.51 9.88 6.52
N LEU A 376 -4.60 9.19 6.85
CA LEU A 376 -4.61 8.10 7.82
C LEU A 376 -3.78 6.89 7.35
N CYS A 377 -3.78 6.60 6.05
CA CYS A 377 -2.93 5.60 5.43
C CYS A 377 -1.44 5.92 5.64
N GLY A 378 -1.04 7.18 5.41
CA GLY A 378 0.33 7.64 5.66
C GLY A 378 0.77 7.50 7.12
N LEU A 379 -0.13 7.80 8.07
CA LEU A 379 0.12 7.60 9.50
C LEU A 379 0.43 6.14 9.83
N ALA A 380 -0.38 5.21 9.34
CA ALA A 380 -0.20 3.77 9.54
C ALA A 380 1.08 3.25 8.89
N SER A 381 1.40 3.74 7.70
CA SER A 381 2.60 3.36 6.95
C SER A 381 3.89 3.73 7.70
N ILE A 382 3.98 4.92 8.27
CA ILE A 382 5.11 5.34 9.11
C ILE A 382 5.23 4.44 10.34
N THR A 383 4.11 4.01 10.94
CA THR A 383 4.11 3.09 12.08
C THR A 383 4.79 1.78 11.71
N SER A 384 4.35 1.13 10.65
CA SER A 384 4.86 -0.15 10.17
C SER A 384 6.35 -0.06 9.80
N MET A 385 6.69 0.91 8.96
CA MET A 385 8.06 1.15 8.48
C MET A 385 9.06 1.29 9.63
N ALA A 386 8.75 2.14 10.60
CA ALA A 386 9.65 2.41 11.72
C ALA A 386 9.89 1.17 12.60
N ARG A 387 8.86 0.32 12.81
CA ARG A 387 8.98 -0.90 13.63
C ARG A 387 9.82 -1.96 12.93
N MET A 388 9.64 -2.10 11.63
CA MET A 388 10.44 -3.02 10.82
C MET A 388 11.93 -2.62 10.84
N TRP A 389 12.23 -1.34 10.61
CA TRP A 389 13.60 -0.83 10.67
C TRP A 389 14.22 -0.97 12.06
N TYR A 390 13.47 -0.65 13.11
CA TYR A 390 13.88 -0.86 14.48
C TYR A 390 14.23 -2.34 14.76
N ALA A 391 13.36 -3.26 14.35
CA ALA A 391 13.55 -4.68 14.60
C ALA A 391 14.83 -5.20 13.92
N PHE A 392 15.08 -4.83 12.67
CA PHE A 392 16.31 -5.25 11.96
C PHE A 392 17.57 -4.57 12.50
N ALA A 393 17.46 -3.31 12.94
CA ALA A 393 18.55 -2.63 13.65
C ALA A 393 18.85 -3.25 15.01
N ARG A 394 17.84 -3.75 15.74
CA ARG A 394 18.01 -4.47 17.01
C ARG A 394 18.88 -5.72 16.84
N ASP A 395 18.76 -6.40 15.72
CA ASP A 395 19.54 -7.59 15.38
C ASP A 395 20.91 -7.24 14.74
N ASP A 396 21.32 -5.97 14.79
CA ASP A 396 22.55 -5.43 14.20
C ASP A 396 22.73 -5.77 12.70
N GLY A 397 21.61 -5.95 11.98
CA GLY A 397 21.57 -6.37 10.57
C GLY A 397 21.88 -5.27 9.54
N MET A 398 22.07 -4.02 9.98
CA MET A 398 22.19 -2.86 9.09
C MET A 398 23.19 -1.80 9.61
N PRO A 399 23.75 -0.96 8.71
CA PRO A 399 24.53 0.21 9.12
C PRO A 399 23.69 1.18 9.97
N GLY A 400 24.30 1.82 10.96
CA GLY A 400 23.59 2.76 11.85
C GLY A 400 22.68 2.10 12.89
N ALA A 401 22.72 0.77 13.02
CA ALA A 401 21.91 -0.01 13.95
C ALA A 401 21.94 0.53 15.39
N ARG A 402 23.10 1.01 15.87
CA ARG A 402 23.24 1.58 17.23
C ARG A 402 22.30 2.76 17.51
N LEU A 403 21.94 3.53 16.50
CA LEU A 403 21.02 4.66 16.63
C LEU A 403 19.58 4.22 16.45
N LEU A 404 19.30 3.44 15.41
CA LEU A 404 17.95 3.02 15.02
C LEU A 404 17.29 2.07 16.02
N LYS A 405 18.08 1.28 16.76
CA LYS A 405 17.56 0.37 17.81
C LYS A 405 17.27 1.05 19.15
N ARG A 406 17.52 2.36 19.27
CA ARG A 406 17.25 3.08 20.52
C ARG A 406 15.77 3.31 20.69
N VAL A 407 15.23 2.84 21.81
CA VAL A 407 13.85 3.08 22.24
C VAL A 407 13.85 4.21 23.28
N HIS A 408 12.94 5.16 23.13
CA HIS A 408 12.81 6.27 24.11
C HIS A 408 12.33 5.73 25.46
N PRO A 409 13.00 6.04 26.58
CA PRO A 409 12.74 5.40 27.87
C PRO A 409 11.32 5.62 28.39
N CYS A 410 10.73 6.81 28.19
CA CYS A 410 9.39 7.13 28.65
C CYS A 410 8.30 6.77 27.63
N LEU A 411 8.53 7.06 26.34
CA LEU A 411 7.54 6.86 25.26
C LEU A 411 7.50 5.42 24.77
N ARG A 412 8.54 4.66 25.01
CA ARG A 412 8.71 3.28 24.51
C ARG A 412 8.51 3.15 23.00
N THR A 413 8.95 4.18 22.26
CA THR A 413 8.90 4.26 20.80
C THR A 413 10.30 4.37 20.21
N PRO A 414 10.57 3.82 19.03
CA PRO A 414 11.86 3.92 18.35
C PRO A 414 11.97 5.25 17.59
N VAL A 415 12.12 6.37 18.32
CA VAL A 415 12.05 7.74 17.76
C VAL A 415 13.00 7.94 16.59
N TRP A 416 14.26 7.48 16.70
CA TRP A 416 15.23 7.63 15.62
C TRP A 416 14.85 6.84 14.36
N ALA A 417 14.29 5.64 14.52
CA ALA A 417 13.78 4.89 13.38
C ALA A 417 12.63 5.65 12.69
N ILE A 418 11.67 6.20 13.47
CA ILE A 418 10.55 6.98 12.94
C ILE A 418 11.06 8.19 12.13
N VAL A 419 11.96 8.99 12.70
CA VAL A 419 12.43 10.23 12.07
C VAL A 419 13.28 9.96 10.83
N ILE A 420 14.26 9.05 10.96
CA ILE A 420 15.20 8.76 9.86
C ILE A 420 14.47 8.11 8.69
N THR A 421 13.59 7.14 8.93
CA THR A 421 12.88 6.49 7.82
C THR A 421 11.88 7.41 7.15
N SER A 422 11.24 8.32 7.91
CA SER A 422 10.39 9.36 7.34
C SER A 422 11.18 10.37 6.50
N ALA A 423 12.38 10.76 6.95
CA ALA A 423 13.27 11.62 6.17
C ALA A 423 13.75 10.91 4.88
N LEU A 424 14.03 9.61 4.94
CA LEU A 424 14.36 8.82 3.75
C LEU A 424 13.18 8.74 2.77
N ALA A 425 11.94 8.60 3.26
CA ALA A 425 10.75 8.62 2.41
C ALA A 425 10.58 9.97 1.69
N VAL A 426 10.89 11.09 2.34
CA VAL A 426 10.92 12.40 1.67
C VAL A 426 12.08 12.47 0.67
N ALA A 427 13.28 12.04 1.04
CA ALA A 427 14.46 12.11 0.19
C ALA A 427 14.31 11.33 -1.12
N ILE A 428 13.70 10.13 -1.06
CA ILE A 428 13.49 9.31 -2.27
C ILE A 428 12.52 9.98 -3.26
N THR A 429 11.57 10.77 -2.77
CA THR A 429 10.63 11.50 -3.63
C THR A 429 11.27 12.69 -4.31
N VAL A 430 12.27 13.33 -3.69
CA VAL A 430 13.04 14.39 -4.34
C VAL A 430 13.80 13.83 -5.55
N TYR A 431 14.29 12.59 -5.44
CA TYR A 431 15.08 11.96 -6.49
C TYR A 431 14.22 11.29 -7.56
N ALA A 432 13.13 10.65 -7.16
CA ALA A 432 12.22 9.93 -8.07
C ALA A 432 10.94 10.75 -8.27
N ALA A 433 10.99 11.74 -9.16
CA ALA A 433 9.87 12.64 -9.44
C ALA A 433 8.62 11.96 -10.05
N ALA A 434 8.68 10.65 -10.34
CA ALA A 434 7.57 9.90 -10.93
C ALA A 434 6.92 8.97 -9.90
N TYR A 435 5.69 9.26 -9.51
CA TYR A 435 4.85 8.43 -8.63
C TYR A 435 4.78 6.96 -9.09
N THR A 436 4.68 6.71 -10.40
CA THR A 436 4.59 5.36 -10.97
C THR A 436 5.86 4.55 -10.69
N VAL A 437 7.04 5.18 -10.70
CA VAL A 437 8.32 4.51 -10.41
C VAL A 437 8.37 4.08 -8.94
N VAL A 438 8.01 4.97 -8.03
CA VAL A 438 7.98 4.69 -6.58
C VAL A 438 6.99 3.59 -6.25
N SER A 439 5.79 3.62 -6.86
CA SER A 439 4.77 2.59 -6.69
C SER A 439 5.21 1.23 -7.23
N SER A 440 5.89 1.20 -8.38
CA SER A 440 6.41 -0.04 -8.96
C SER A 440 7.53 -0.64 -8.11
N ILE A 441 8.48 0.16 -7.64
CA ILE A 441 9.57 -0.29 -6.77
C ILE A 441 9.00 -0.86 -5.47
N SER A 442 8.05 -0.16 -4.82
CA SER A 442 7.44 -0.64 -3.58
C SER A 442 6.72 -1.97 -3.78
N THR A 443 5.95 -2.10 -4.87
CA THR A 443 5.23 -3.33 -5.18
C THR A 443 6.18 -4.50 -5.38
N VAL A 444 7.17 -4.35 -6.26
CA VAL A 444 8.12 -5.44 -6.57
C VAL A 444 8.88 -5.87 -5.33
N THR A 445 9.43 -4.94 -4.56
CA THR A 445 10.27 -5.25 -3.41
C THR A 445 9.46 -5.87 -2.27
N LEU A 446 8.23 -5.37 -2.00
CA LEU A 446 7.36 -5.95 -0.96
C LEU A 446 6.87 -7.35 -1.36
N TYR A 447 6.43 -7.56 -2.60
CA TYR A 447 5.97 -8.89 -3.02
C TYR A 447 7.11 -9.93 -3.01
N LEU A 448 8.34 -9.54 -3.36
CA LEU A 448 9.51 -10.40 -3.21
C LEU A 448 9.78 -10.70 -1.73
N ALA A 449 9.67 -9.71 -0.84
CA ALA A 449 9.83 -9.92 0.59
C ALA A 449 8.73 -10.85 1.16
N TYR A 450 7.50 -10.79 0.66
CA TYR A 450 6.39 -11.65 1.08
C TYR A 450 6.56 -13.10 0.63
N VAL A 451 6.98 -13.29 -0.63
CA VAL A 451 7.08 -14.63 -1.19
C VAL A 451 8.21 -15.46 -0.60
N ILE A 452 9.31 -14.82 -0.18
CA ILE A 452 10.49 -15.55 0.36
C ILE A 452 10.12 -16.41 1.57
N PRO A 453 9.58 -15.90 2.69
CA PRO A 453 9.24 -16.72 3.85
C PRO A 453 8.14 -17.75 3.54
N VAL A 454 7.17 -17.42 2.67
CA VAL A 454 6.12 -18.34 2.22
C VAL A 454 6.72 -19.51 1.44
N TYR A 455 7.62 -19.23 0.50
CA TYR A 455 8.35 -20.26 -0.25
C TYR A 455 9.21 -21.14 0.66
N LEU A 456 9.94 -20.55 1.59
CA LEU A 456 10.79 -21.27 2.54
C LEU A 456 9.96 -22.20 3.44
N ASN A 457 8.79 -21.75 3.89
CA ASN A 457 7.86 -22.55 4.68
C ASN A 457 7.36 -23.77 3.87
N TRP A 458 6.89 -23.52 2.64
CA TRP A 458 6.44 -24.58 1.74
C TRP A 458 7.58 -25.59 1.42
N ARG A 459 8.79 -25.10 1.13
CA ARG A 459 9.96 -25.94 0.86
C ARG A 459 10.30 -26.85 2.05
N ASN A 460 10.30 -26.30 3.28
CA ASN A 460 10.64 -27.05 4.49
C ASN A 460 9.60 -28.13 4.80
N ARG A 461 8.31 -27.83 4.61
CA ARG A 461 7.22 -28.84 4.75
C ARG A 461 7.40 -29.99 3.77
N ARG A 462 7.74 -29.73 2.50
CA ARG A 462 7.99 -30.81 1.52
C ARG A 462 9.20 -31.67 1.87
N ARG A 463 10.17 -31.15 2.58
CA ARG A 463 11.38 -31.89 3.02
C ARG A 463 11.15 -32.66 4.31
N GLY A 464 9.95 -32.67 4.88
CA GLY A 464 9.66 -33.32 6.15
C GLY A 464 10.36 -32.67 7.36
N ALA A 465 10.97 -31.50 7.19
CA ALA A 465 11.45 -30.69 8.31
C ALA A 465 10.19 -30.23 9.07
N ALA A 466 10.02 -30.73 10.30
CA ALA A 466 8.90 -30.36 11.14
C ALA A 466 8.77 -28.84 11.17
N SER A 467 7.56 -28.34 10.87
CA SER A 467 7.19 -26.96 11.14
C SER A 467 7.27 -26.80 12.66
N THR A 468 8.38 -26.24 13.13
CA THR A 468 8.59 -25.95 14.55
C THR A 468 7.65 -24.86 15.02
#